data_41cbb9da3b0daa61eff09e6cb157e767
#
_entry.id   41cbb9da3b0daa61eff09e6cb157e767
#
_cell.length_a   1.000
_cell.length_b   1.000
_cell.length_c   1.000
_cell.angle_alpha   90.00
_cell.angle_beta   90.00
_cell.angle_gamma   90.00
#
_symmetry.space_group_name_H-M   'P 1'
#
loop_
_entity.id
_entity.type
_entity.pdbx_description
1 polymer ?
#
loop_
_entity_poly.entity_id
_entity_poly.type
_entity_poly.pdbx_seq_one_letter_code
_entity_poly.pdbx_strand_id
1 'polypeptide(L)'
;MSIHKPFVRSTLALTFVGALALPCTAFAGDLNGVKLPGDHAYPESITAAPDGTLYVSSPAVGGVWRVKPQSNAAEEWIKPGAFDTRSTLGVLVDEKANLLWVCSNDFSSAGVPGPSTVPGSYLKGFDLSSGEGKVSAKLPGKATLCNDMVVGEDGSLFVTNSLAPQILRLKPGSTQLEVWLENPAFEQPPQGAPGLDGIAFGGDGNLYVNTFAKGDFFRVDVKGGLPGKITKLKPSRPLKLPDGLRSTGGQKFVMAEGGGSVDRVTVNGDEVEITTIKDNIAGPTSVVPVGQTLWVSEGQLPHLFEAKKSGPPHLPFRVIDVPMNH
;
A
#
# COMPACT_ATOMS: atom_id res chain seq x y z
N MET A 1 -68.50 43.88 60.42
CA MET A 1 -68.05 42.53 60.63
C MET A 1 -67.24 42.18 59.38
N SER A 2 -65.94 42.41 59.48
CA SER A 2 -65.03 42.28 58.30
C SER A 2 -63.99 41.18 58.57
N ILE A 3 -64.00 40.11 57.78
CA ILE A 3 -63.15 38.96 57.99
C ILE A 3 -61.94 39.12 57.07
N HIS A 4 -60.76 39.34 57.68
CA HIS A 4 -59.47 39.33 56.93
C HIS A 4 -58.98 37.89 56.77
N LYS A 5 -58.67 37.51 55.52
CA LYS A 5 -57.93 36.27 55.18
C LYS A 5 -56.46 36.61 54.98
N PRO A 6 -55.53 35.81 55.50
CA PRO A 6 -54.09 36.04 55.33
C PRO A 6 -53.61 35.49 53.94
N PHE A 7 -52.77 36.24 53.29
CA PHE A 7 -52.08 35.92 52.06
C PHE A 7 -50.86 35.06 52.37
N VAL A 8 -50.80 33.84 51.88
CA VAL A 8 -49.63 32.97 51.92
C VAL A 8 -48.74 33.26 50.73
N ARG A 9 -47.53 33.76 50.97
CA ARG A 9 -46.48 33.91 49.94
C ARG A 9 -45.75 32.60 49.81
N SER A 10 -45.91 31.91 48.67
CA SER A 10 -45.08 30.78 48.30
C SER A 10 -43.79 31.30 47.63
N THR A 11 -42.67 31.03 48.28
CA THR A 11 -41.32 31.28 47.72
C THR A 11 -40.94 30.11 46.87
N LEU A 12 -40.82 30.33 45.54
CA LEU A 12 -40.32 29.32 44.60
C LEU A 12 -38.79 29.34 44.63
N ALA A 13 -38.20 28.30 45.17
CA ALA A 13 -36.76 28.10 45.10
C ALA A 13 -36.37 27.50 43.75
N LEU A 14 -35.69 28.29 42.92
CA LEU A 14 -35.06 27.82 41.68
C LEU A 14 -33.75 27.09 42.01
N THR A 15 -33.75 25.77 41.90
CA THR A 15 -32.52 24.97 41.97
C THR A 15 -31.85 24.98 40.58
N PHE A 16 -30.72 25.67 40.47
CA PHE A 16 -29.81 25.58 39.32
C PHE A 16 -29.08 24.23 39.39
N VAL A 17 -29.44 23.30 38.48
CA VAL A 17 -28.64 22.11 38.23
C VAL A 17 -27.54 22.51 37.25
N GLY A 18 -26.34 22.72 37.80
CA GLY A 18 -25.15 22.93 37.00
C GLY A 18 -24.77 21.64 36.26
N ALA A 19 -24.93 21.62 34.97
CA ALA A 19 -24.37 20.55 34.12
C ALA A 19 -22.85 20.68 34.12
N LEU A 20 -22.15 19.78 34.81
CA LEU A 20 -20.71 19.60 34.63
C LEU A 20 -20.49 19.03 33.24
N ALA A 21 -20.02 19.87 32.30
CA ALA A 21 -19.44 19.43 31.07
C ALA A 21 -18.09 18.73 31.37
N LEU A 22 -18.08 17.41 31.36
CA LEU A 22 -16.85 16.64 31.38
C LEU A 22 -16.11 16.93 30.04
N PRO A 23 -14.80 17.28 30.11
CA PRO A 23 -14.02 17.40 28.88
C PRO A 23 -13.96 16.00 28.25
N CYS A 24 -14.54 15.86 27.03
CA CYS A 24 -14.33 14.71 26.18
C CYS A 24 -12.89 14.78 25.70
N THR A 25 -11.96 14.21 26.45
CA THR A 25 -10.64 13.91 25.94
C THR A 25 -10.85 12.87 24.85
N ALA A 26 -10.84 13.29 23.59
CA ALA A 26 -10.66 12.39 22.48
C ALA A 26 -9.29 11.72 22.70
N PHE A 27 -9.30 10.52 23.27
CA PHE A 27 -8.16 9.62 23.12
C PHE A 27 -7.98 9.43 21.62
N ALA A 28 -6.89 9.95 21.07
CA ALA A 28 -6.33 9.42 19.84
C ALA A 28 -6.07 7.94 20.18
N GLY A 29 -7.01 7.05 19.81
CA GLY A 29 -6.84 5.62 20.01
C GLY A 29 -5.53 5.25 19.35
N ASP A 30 -4.64 4.60 20.08
CA ASP A 30 -3.49 3.94 19.48
C ASP A 30 -4.03 3.14 18.29
N LEU A 31 -3.49 3.41 17.09
CA LEU A 31 -3.85 2.66 15.90
C LEU A 31 -3.60 1.19 16.25
N ASN A 32 -4.69 0.42 16.30
CA ASN A 32 -4.57 -1.01 16.46
C ASN A 32 -3.82 -1.54 15.24
N GLY A 33 -3.20 -2.69 15.37
CA GLY A 33 -2.45 -3.26 14.25
C GLY A 33 -1.76 -4.52 14.70
N VAL A 34 -1.14 -5.18 13.74
CA VAL A 34 -0.37 -6.40 13.97
C VAL A 34 1.11 -6.07 14.00
N LYS A 35 1.77 -6.42 15.09
CA LYS A 35 3.23 -6.33 15.22
C LYS A 35 3.90 -7.39 14.37
N LEU A 36 4.91 -6.98 13.61
CA LEU A 36 5.74 -7.90 12.84
C LEU A 36 6.92 -8.39 13.70
N PRO A 37 7.40 -9.62 13.46
CA PRO A 37 8.49 -10.19 14.23
C PRO A 37 9.82 -9.44 14.07
N GLY A 38 10.53 -9.26 15.17
CA GLY A 38 11.88 -8.66 15.20
C GLY A 38 11.90 -7.14 15.07
N ASP A 39 13.11 -6.62 15.02
CA ASP A 39 13.41 -5.18 14.97
C ASP A 39 13.97 -4.73 13.61
N HIS A 40 13.82 -5.58 12.58
CA HIS A 40 14.34 -5.37 11.23
C HIS A 40 13.31 -5.74 10.13
N ALA A 41 12.01 -5.64 10.45
CA ALA A 41 10.97 -6.10 9.55
C ALA A 41 10.76 -5.20 8.33
N TYR A 42 10.74 -3.89 8.48
CA TYR A 42 10.52 -2.93 7.39
C TYR A 42 9.46 -3.41 6.38
N PRO A 43 8.16 -3.47 6.77
CA PRO A 43 7.11 -3.93 5.86
C PRO A 43 6.97 -3.00 4.67
N GLU A 44 7.03 -3.56 3.46
CA GLU A 44 6.98 -2.72 2.26
C GLU A 44 5.61 -2.82 1.58
N SER A 45 5.14 -4.01 1.28
CA SER A 45 3.85 -4.20 0.63
C SER A 45 2.92 -5.10 1.44
N ILE A 46 1.62 -4.89 1.23
CA ILE A 46 0.57 -5.67 1.86
C ILE A 46 -0.53 -6.00 0.85
N THR A 47 -1.00 -7.23 0.89
CA THR A 47 -2.16 -7.71 0.13
C THR A 47 -3.05 -8.56 1.02
N ALA A 48 -4.29 -8.78 0.60
CA ALA A 48 -5.25 -9.60 1.34
C ALA A 48 -5.86 -10.68 0.44
N ALA A 49 -6.05 -11.86 1.01
CA ALA A 49 -6.93 -12.86 0.43
C ALA A 49 -8.40 -12.54 0.74
N PRO A 50 -9.38 -13.12 0.00
CA PRO A 50 -10.81 -12.85 0.23
C PRO A 50 -11.32 -13.22 1.62
N ASP A 51 -10.68 -14.16 2.29
CA ASP A 51 -10.99 -14.53 3.67
C ASP A 51 -10.49 -13.52 4.70
N GLY A 52 -9.75 -12.48 4.26
CA GLY A 52 -9.14 -11.46 5.11
C GLY A 52 -7.73 -11.81 5.61
N THR A 53 -7.14 -12.92 5.16
CA THR A 53 -5.73 -13.24 5.43
C THR A 53 -4.83 -12.20 4.76
N LEU A 54 -3.93 -11.58 5.51
CA LEU A 54 -2.98 -10.60 5.01
C LEU A 54 -1.63 -11.26 4.71
N TYR A 55 -0.96 -10.75 3.68
CA TYR A 55 0.42 -11.10 3.33
C TYR A 55 1.26 -9.84 3.26
N VAL A 56 2.42 -9.84 3.93
CA VAL A 56 3.27 -8.65 4.12
C VAL A 56 4.69 -8.98 3.73
N SER A 57 5.26 -8.21 2.81
CA SER A 57 6.65 -8.35 2.34
C SER A 57 7.64 -7.50 3.13
N SER A 58 8.93 -7.77 2.95
CA SER A 58 10.01 -6.99 3.55
C SER A 58 11.27 -6.97 2.68
N PRO A 59 11.77 -5.80 2.29
CA PRO A 59 13.07 -5.69 1.60
C PRO A 59 14.24 -6.08 2.49
N ALA A 60 14.15 -5.88 3.79
CA ALA A 60 15.22 -6.19 4.73
C ALA A 60 15.34 -7.69 5.02
N VAL A 61 14.20 -8.37 5.19
CA VAL A 61 14.15 -9.81 5.54
C VAL A 61 14.13 -10.70 4.29
N GLY A 62 13.44 -10.29 3.24
CA GLY A 62 13.38 -11.02 1.97
C GLY A 62 12.48 -12.25 1.98
N GLY A 63 11.48 -12.25 2.85
CA GLY A 63 10.40 -13.23 2.94
C GLY A 63 9.03 -12.57 2.89
N VAL A 64 7.98 -13.33 3.24
CA VAL A 64 6.62 -12.81 3.36
C VAL A 64 6.00 -13.36 4.64
N TRP A 65 5.47 -12.49 5.47
CA TRP A 65 4.64 -12.88 6.60
C TRP A 65 3.19 -13.04 6.21
N ARG A 66 2.49 -13.88 6.97
CA ARG A 66 1.05 -14.05 6.88
C ARG A 66 0.40 -13.69 8.21
N VAL A 67 -0.72 -12.97 8.15
CA VAL A 67 -1.57 -12.68 9.30
C VAL A 67 -2.95 -13.26 9.01
N LYS A 68 -3.37 -14.25 9.78
CA LYS A 68 -4.71 -14.85 9.64
C LYS A 68 -5.79 -13.90 10.13
N PRO A 69 -7.03 -14.00 9.63
CA PRO A 69 -8.15 -13.20 10.12
C PRO A 69 -8.26 -13.29 11.65
N GLN A 70 -8.52 -12.14 12.28
CA GLN A 70 -8.66 -12.00 13.74
C GLN A 70 -7.40 -12.37 14.56
N SER A 71 -6.27 -12.65 13.90
CA SER A 71 -5.00 -12.85 14.57
C SER A 71 -4.32 -11.50 14.83
N ASN A 72 -3.66 -11.37 15.96
CA ASN A 72 -2.76 -10.26 16.29
C ASN A 72 -1.28 -10.65 16.14
N ALA A 73 -1.01 -11.80 15.53
CA ALA A 73 0.33 -12.33 15.32
C ALA A 73 0.59 -12.59 13.83
N ALA A 74 1.75 -12.16 13.34
CA ALA A 74 2.27 -12.49 12.04
C ALA A 74 3.13 -13.76 12.12
N GLU A 75 2.95 -14.68 11.19
CA GLU A 75 3.76 -15.88 11.03
C GLU A 75 4.57 -15.84 9.73
N GLU A 76 5.75 -16.38 9.71
CA GLU A 76 6.56 -16.53 8.51
C GLU A 76 5.87 -17.49 7.55
N TRP A 77 5.48 -17.00 6.36
CA TRP A 77 4.80 -17.81 5.34
C TRP A 77 5.74 -18.20 4.21
N ILE A 78 6.35 -17.23 3.55
CA ILE A 78 7.46 -17.48 2.64
C ILE A 78 8.75 -17.19 3.40
N LYS A 79 9.55 -18.21 3.60
CA LYS A 79 10.82 -18.08 4.31
C LYS A 79 11.79 -17.19 3.55
N PRO A 80 12.60 -16.38 4.23
CA PRO A 80 13.69 -15.65 3.60
C PRO A 80 14.55 -16.56 2.73
N GLY A 81 14.76 -16.18 1.47
CA GLY A 81 15.54 -16.97 0.50
C GLY A 81 14.80 -18.13 -0.16
N ALA A 82 13.58 -18.44 0.24
CA ALA A 82 12.78 -19.47 -0.41
C ALA A 82 12.59 -19.16 -1.89
N PHE A 83 12.79 -20.15 -2.75
CA PHE A 83 12.71 -20.01 -4.20
C PHE A 83 13.58 -18.86 -4.73
N ASP A 84 14.76 -18.65 -4.11
CA ASP A 84 15.73 -17.58 -4.40
C ASP A 84 15.21 -16.15 -4.21
N THR A 85 14.26 -15.92 -3.30
CA THR A 85 13.88 -14.55 -2.95
C THR A 85 15.04 -13.80 -2.29
N ARG A 86 15.09 -12.48 -2.56
CA ARG A 86 16.00 -11.53 -1.88
C ARG A 86 15.15 -10.47 -1.17
N SER A 87 15.38 -9.19 -1.44
CA SER A 87 14.53 -8.12 -0.92
C SER A 87 13.15 -8.18 -1.57
N THR A 88 12.11 -8.47 -0.81
CA THR A 88 10.74 -8.57 -1.32
C THR A 88 10.00 -7.25 -1.17
N LEU A 89 9.43 -6.77 -2.28
CA LEU A 89 8.60 -5.58 -2.39
C LEU A 89 7.14 -5.98 -2.65
N GLY A 90 6.54 -5.46 -3.70
CA GLY A 90 5.14 -5.70 -4.04
C GLY A 90 4.68 -7.14 -3.85
N VAL A 91 3.54 -7.31 -3.20
CA VAL A 91 2.84 -8.59 -3.05
C VAL A 91 1.41 -8.47 -3.52
N LEU A 92 0.90 -9.53 -4.17
CA LEU A 92 -0.47 -9.58 -4.66
C LEU A 92 -1.03 -11.00 -4.59
N VAL A 93 -2.18 -11.16 -3.95
CA VAL A 93 -2.98 -12.39 -4.02
C VAL A 93 -3.71 -12.44 -5.36
N ASP A 94 -3.48 -13.51 -6.11
CA ASP A 94 -4.25 -13.88 -7.30
C ASP A 94 -5.02 -15.17 -6.99
N GLU A 95 -6.24 -15.00 -6.51
CA GLU A 95 -7.09 -16.12 -6.11
C GLU A 95 -7.42 -17.04 -7.29
N LYS A 96 -7.66 -16.46 -8.48
CA LYS A 96 -8.02 -17.24 -9.67
C LYS A 96 -6.90 -18.16 -10.12
N ALA A 97 -5.66 -17.72 -9.99
CA ALA A 97 -4.48 -18.53 -10.29
C ALA A 97 -4.02 -19.37 -9.10
N ASN A 98 -4.59 -19.20 -7.91
CA ASN A 98 -4.12 -19.75 -6.62
C ASN A 98 -2.65 -19.39 -6.36
N LEU A 99 -2.26 -18.14 -6.63
CA LEU A 99 -0.89 -17.67 -6.47
C LEU A 99 -0.80 -16.46 -5.54
N LEU A 100 0.27 -16.41 -4.76
CA LEU A 100 0.80 -15.19 -4.17
C LEU A 100 1.96 -14.71 -5.04
N TRP A 101 1.77 -13.60 -5.73
CA TRP A 101 2.83 -12.96 -6.50
C TRP A 101 3.69 -12.09 -5.59
N VAL A 102 5.01 -12.10 -5.83
CA VAL A 102 6.00 -11.39 -5.02
C VAL A 102 7.06 -10.79 -5.93
N CYS A 103 7.31 -9.49 -5.83
CA CYS A 103 8.48 -8.83 -6.38
C CYS A 103 9.72 -9.13 -5.52
N SER A 104 10.80 -9.60 -6.12
CA SER A 104 12.06 -9.93 -5.46
C SER A 104 13.23 -9.22 -6.13
N ASN A 105 14.03 -8.47 -5.38
CA ASN A 105 15.04 -7.55 -5.90
C ASN A 105 16.41 -7.73 -5.25
N ASP A 106 17.45 -7.44 -6.00
CA ASP A 106 18.81 -7.37 -5.50
C ASP A 106 19.16 -5.94 -5.08
N PHE A 107 19.13 -5.68 -3.78
CA PHE A 107 19.56 -4.41 -3.20
C PHE A 107 20.94 -4.45 -2.56
N SER A 108 21.80 -5.39 -2.94
CA SER A 108 23.16 -5.48 -2.39
C SER A 108 23.98 -4.22 -2.61
N SER A 109 23.81 -3.54 -3.75
CA SER A 109 24.46 -2.25 -4.03
C SER A 109 23.96 -1.11 -3.14
N ALA A 110 22.76 -1.23 -2.58
CA ALA A 110 22.18 -0.30 -1.61
C ALA A 110 22.44 -0.72 -0.14
N GLY A 111 23.27 -1.74 0.09
CA GLY A 111 23.63 -2.21 1.43
C GLY A 111 22.66 -3.22 2.04
N VAL A 112 21.68 -3.70 1.27
CA VAL A 112 20.72 -4.72 1.70
C VAL A 112 20.95 -6.00 0.87
N PRO A 113 21.83 -6.91 1.32
CA PRO A 113 22.23 -8.07 0.52
C PRO A 113 21.10 -9.10 0.32
N GLY A 114 20.16 -9.16 1.26
CA GLY A 114 19.09 -10.16 1.26
C GLY A 114 19.58 -11.58 1.56
N PRO A 115 18.67 -12.55 1.64
CA PRO A 115 18.95 -13.94 2.04
C PRO A 115 19.45 -14.85 0.91
N SER A 116 19.45 -14.41 -0.36
CA SER A 116 19.98 -15.18 -1.50
C SER A 116 20.99 -14.37 -2.31
N THR A 117 21.68 -15.01 -3.26
CA THR A 117 22.71 -14.38 -4.09
C THR A 117 22.30 -14.20 -5.55
N VAL A 118 21.04 -14.49 -5.90
CA VAL A 118 20.54 -14.34 -7.26
C VAL A 118 20.50 -12.86 -7.66
N PRO A 119 21.20 -12.44 -8.73
CA PRO A 119 21.28 -11.04 -9.10
C PRO A 119 20.09 -10.58 -9.92
N GLY A 120 19.69 -9.31 -9.73
CA GLY A 120 18.66 -8.63 -10.47
C GLY A 120 17.29 -8.73 -9.84
N SER A 121 16.25 -8.45 -10.64
CA SER A 121 14.87 -8.38 -10.19
C SER A 121 14.03 -9.48 -10.83
N TYR A 122 13.13 -10.05 -10.04
CA TYR A 122 12.25 -11.15 -10.44
C TYR A 122 10.82 -10.93 -9.94
N LEU A 123 9.88 -11.36 -10.75
CA LEU A 123 8.54 -11.66 -10.32
C LEU A 123 8.47 -13.14 -9.94
N LYS A 124 8.07 -13.43 -8.72
CA LYS A 124 7.93 -14.80 -8.18
C LYS A 124 6.45 -15.09 -7.92
N GLY A 125 6.01 -16.30 -8.26
CA GLY A 125 4.67 -16.80 -7.93
C GLY A 125 4.81 -17.99 -6.98
N PHE A 126 4.12 -17.91 -5.85
CA PHE A 126 4.04 -18.98 -4.84
C PHE A 126 2.62 -19.52 -4.78
N ASP A 127 2.47 -20.82 -4.65
CA ASP A 127 1.17 -21.43 -4.37
C ASP A 127 0.56 -20.84 -3.10
N LEU A 128 -0.64 -20.30 -3.21
CA LEU A 128 -1.29 -19.56 -2.12
C LEU A 128 -1.63 -20.47 -0.92
N SER A 129 -1.81 -21.76 -1.16
CA SER A 129 -2.19 -22.73 -0.13
C SER A 129 -0.99 -23.32 0.60
N SER A 130 0.10 -23.61 -0.13
CA SER A 130 1.28 -24.32 0.41
C SER A 130 2.49 -23.41 0.63
N GLY A 131 2.57 -22.26 -0.03
CA GLY A 131 3.75 -21.39 -0.04
C GLY A 131 4.90 -21.93 -0.92
N GLU A 132 4.67 -22.96 -1.73
CA GLU A 132 5.66 -23.52 -2.64
C GLU A 132 5.88 -22.62 -3.85
N GLY A 133 7.15 -22.37 -4.24
CA GLY A 133 7.47 -21.58 -5.43
C GLY A 133 7.08 -22.28 -6.72
N LYS A 134 6.34 -21.59 -7.59
CA LYS A 134 5.81 -22.12 -8.87
C LYS A 134 6.31 -21.38 -10.09
N VAL A 135 6.46 -20.06 -10.00
CA VAL A 135 6.86 -19.21 -11.14
C VAL A 135 8.04 -18.33 -10.74
N SER A 136 9.01 -18.20 -11.63
CA SER A 136 10.13 -17.28 -11.46
C SER A 136 10.42 -16.63 -12.80
N ALA A 137 10.02 -15.36 -12.96
CA ALA A 137 10.16 -14.59 -14.18
C ALA A 137 11.12 -13.42 -13.95
N LYS A 138 12.27 -13.43 -14.64
CA LYS A 138 13.25 -12.33 -14.54
C LYS A 138 12.74 -11.10 -15.26
N LEU A 139 12.90 -9.90 -14.66
CA LEU A 139 12.61 -8.66 -15.35
C LEU A 139 13.60 -8.44 -16.51
N PRO A 140 13.12 -8.02 -17.69
CA PRO A 140 13.98 -7.73 -18.83
C PRO A 140 14.76 -6.43 -18.63
N GLY A 141 15.92 -6.33 -19.24
CA GLY A 141 16.74 -5.12 -19.25
C GLY A 141 17.85 -5.11 -18.18
N LYS A 142 18.51 -3.96 -18.06
CA LYS A 142 19.65 -3.75 -17.14
C LYS A 142 19.26 -3.00 -15.87
N ALA A 143 18.39 -1.98 -16.01
CA ALA A 143 17.86 -1.21 -14.90
C ALA A 143 16.50 -1.82 -14.52
N THR A 144 16.45 -2.59 -13.44
CA THR A 144 15.26 -3.31 -13.04
C THR A 144 15.00 -3.19 -11.55
N LEU A 145 13.77 -2.82 -11.22
CA LEU A 145 13.21 -2.87 -9.88
C LEU A 145 11.74 -3.31 -10.01
N CYS A 146 11.46 -4.57 -9.68
CA CYS A 146 10.11 -5.08 -9.57
C CYS A 146 9.44 -4.41 -8.37
N ASN A 147 8.38 -3.61 -8.58
CA ASN A 147 7.78 -2.86 -7.49
C ASN A 147 6.35 -3.33 -7.19
N ASP A 148 5.34 -2.79 -7.85
CA ASP A 148 3.95 -3.14 -7.59
C ASP A 148 3.33 -3.85 -8.80
N MET A 149 2.13 -4.43 -8.61
CA MET A 149 1.49 -5.23 -9.65
C MET A 149 -0.03 -5.27 -9.53
N VAL A 150 -0.68 -5.58 -10.65
CA VAL A 150 -2.13 -5.78 -10.73
C VAL A 150 -2.48 -6.86 -11.76
N VAL A 151 -3.52 -7.65 -11.48
CA VAL A 151 -4.07 -8.62 -12.44
C VAL A 151 -5.10 -7.95 -13.34
N GLY A 152 -4.97 -8.12 -14.66
CA GLY A 152 -5.95 -7.69 -15.65
C GLY A 152 -7.11 -8.68 -15.81
N GLU A 153 -8.14 -8.27 -16.54
CA GLU A 153 -9.34 -9.09 -16.77
C GLU A 153 -9.04 -10.41 -17.49
N ASP A 154 -8.03 -10.40 -18.36
CA ASP A 154 -7.54 -11.57 -19.12
C ASP A 154 -6.66 -12.51 -18.28
N GLY A 155 -6.42 -12.18 -17.00
CA GLY A 155 -5.52 -12.90 -16.11
C GLY A 155 -4.04 -12.58 -16.33
N SER A 156 -3.69 -11.66 -17.22
CA SER A 156 -2.32 -11.15 -17.33
C SER A 156 -1.96 -10.33 -16.10
N LEU A 157 -0.73 -10.47 -15.62
CA LEU A 157 -0.20 -9.67 -14.52
C LEU A 157 0.60 -8.49 -15.09
N PHE A 158 0.29 -7.28 -14.67
CA PHE A 158 1.01 -6.06 -15.02
C PHE A 158 1.87 -5.63 -13.84
N VAL A 159 3.14 -5.29 -14.12
CA VAL A 159 4.16 -5.05 -13.10
C VAL A 159 4.89 -3.74 -13.40
N THR A 160 5.07 -2.88 -12.43
CA THR A 160 5.87 -1.66 -12.55
C THR A 160 7.36 -1.97 -12.42
N ASN A 161 8.17 -1.41 -13.33
CA ASN A 161 9.62 -1.37 -13.21
C ASN A 161 10.04 0.03 -12.78
N SER A 162 10.40 0.21 -11.50
CA SER A 162 10.70 1.54 -10.96
C SER A 162 12.04 2.13 -11.41
N LEU A 163 12.98 1.32 -11.94
CA LEU A 163 14.26 1.82 -12.46
C LEU A 163 14.30 1.98 -13.98
N ALA A 164 13.21 1.64 -14.67
CA ALA A 164 13.00 1.97 -16.08
C ALA A 164 11.56 2.46 -16.30
N PRO A 165 11.30 3.30 -17.32
CA PRO A 165 9.96 3.84 -17.56
C PRO A 165 9.03 2.80 -18.21
N GLN A 166 8.92 1.61 -17.60
CA GLN A 166 8.29 0.42 -18.17
C GLN A 166 7.21 -0.17 -17.27
N ILE A 167 6.08 -0.53 -17.88
CA ILE A 167 5.12 -1.48 -17.33
C ILE A 167 5.33 -2.79 -18.06
N LEU A 168 5.58 -3.85 -17.32
CA LEU A 168 5.81 -5.20 -17.83
C LEU A 168 4.53 -6.01 -17.76
N ARG A 169 4.41 -7.05 -18.58
CA ARG A 169 3.29 -7.99 -18.56
C ARG A 169 3.77 -9.43 -18.51
N LEU A 170 3.16 -10.21 -17.63
CA LEU A 170 3.25 -11.67 -17.62
C LEU A 170 1.91 -12.24 -18.07
N LYS A 171 1.87 -12.94 -19.20
CA LYS A 171 0.66 -13.62 -19.66
C LYS A 171 0.37 -14.89 -18.84
N PRO A 172 -0.90 -15.30 -18.70
CA PRO A 172 -1.24 -16.54 -18.03
C PRO A 172 -0.45 -17.73 -18.56
N GLY A 173 0.11 -18.53 -17.66
CA GLY A 173 0.93 -19.70 -18.01
C GLY A 173 2.34 -19.41 -18.55
N SER A 174 2.73 -18.14 -18.71
CA SER A 174 4.08 -17.75 -19.10
C SER A 174 5.03 -17.68 -17.91
N THR A 175 6.33 -17.84 -18.18
CA THR A 175 7.42 -17.54 -17.24
C THR A 175 8.30 -16.39 -17.75
N GLN A 176 7.87 -15.72 -18.83
CA GLN A 176 8.62 -14.62 -19.45
C GLN A 176 7.82 -13.33 -19.39
N LEU A 177 8.39 -12.32 -18.72
CA LEU A 177 7.89 -10.96 -18.73
C LEU A 177 8.22 -10.29 -20.07
N GLU A 178 7.25 -9.61 -20.64
CA GLU A 178 7.42 -8.74 -21.81
C GLU A 178 7.23 -7.27 -21.43
N VAL A 179 7.90 -6.36 -22.13
CA VAL A 179 7.63 -4.93 -22.01
C VAL A 179 6.28 -4.66 -22.68
N TRP A 180 5.26 -4.36 -21.86
CA TRP A 180 3.91 -4.03 -22.35
C TRP A 180 3.79 -2.57 -22.76
N LEU A 181 4.44 -1.68 -21.97
CA LEU A 181 4.48 -0.25 -22.26
C LEU A 181 5.81 0.32 -21.79
N GLU A 182 6.46 1.11 -22.63
CA GLU A 182 7.60 1.93 -22.29
C GLU A 182 7.33 3.35 -22.76
N ASN A 183 7.49 4.35 -21.86
CA ASN A 183 7.23 5.74 -22.21
C ASN A 183 8.08 6.72 -21.38
N PRO A 184 8.75 7.69 -22.03
CA PRO A 184 9.56 8.70 -21.35
C PRO A 184 8.78 9.55 -20.30
N ALA A 185 7.45 9.64 -20.37
CA ALA A 185 6.64 10.31 -19.36
C ALA A 185 6.84 9.73 -17.95
N PHE A 186 7.23 8.47 -17.86
CA PHE A 186 7.48 7.75 -16.61
C PHE A 186 8.93 7.90 -16.10
N GLU A 187 9.83 8.54 -16.86
CA GLU A 187 11.21 8.76 -16.43
C GLU A 187 11.28 9.70 -15.24
N GLN A 188 12.20 9.40 -14.31
CA GLN A 188 12.41 10.16 -13.10
C GLN A 188 13.84 10.75 -13.06
N PRO A 189 14.00 12.06 -12.93
CA PRO A 189 15.28 12.66 -12.55
C PRO A 189 15.43 12.68 -11.01
N PRO A 190 16.66 12.52 -10.47
CA PRO A 190 17.87 12.13 -11.20
C PRO A 190 17.79 10.69 -11.68
N GLN A 191 18.60 10.34 -12.68
CA GLN A 191 18.68 8.98 -13.19
C GLN A 191 18.99 7.98 -12.04
N GLY A 192 18.17 6.90 -11.97
CA GLY A 192 18.25 5.91 -10.90
C GLY A 192 17.36 6.20 -9.70
N ALA A 193 16.62 7.32 -9.68
CA ALA A 193 15.54 7.51 -8.70
C ALA A 193 14.37 6.55 -9.02
N PRO A 194 13.68 5.98 -8.01
CA PRO A 194 12.49 5.17 -8.23
C PRO A 194 11.40 5.96 -8.98
N GLY A 195 10.93 5.39 -10.08
CA GLY A 195 9.92 5.97 -10.96
C GLY A 195 8.53 5.41 -10.70
N LEU A 196 8.02 4.61 -11.66
CA LEU A 196 6.74 3.93 -11.54
C LEU A 196 6.66 3.10 -10.25
N ASP A 197 5.53 3.20 -9.58
CA ASP A 197 5.30 2.56 -8.29
C ASP A 197 3.92 1.88 -8.27
N GLY A 198 2.96 2.41 -7.52
CA GLY A 198 1.62 1.85 -7.41
C GLY A 198 0.89 1.74 -8.75
N ILE A 199 0.16 0.64 -8.95
CA ILE A 199 -0.54 0.30 -10.18
C ILE A 199 -1.89 -0.35 -9.88
N ALA A 200 -2.96 0.11 -10.54
CA ALA A 200 -4.30 -0.45 -10.38
C ALA A 200 -5.15 -0.24 -11.63
N PHE A 201 -6.06 -1.18 -11.92
CA PHE A 201 -7.13 -0.95 -12.90
C PHE A 201 -8.28 -0.18 -12.27
N GLY A 202 -8.80 0.81 -12.99
CA GLY A 202 -10.08 1.44 -12.68
C GLY A 202 -11.26 0.64 -13.22
N GLY A 203 -12.46 0.94 -12.73
CA GLY A 203 -13.69 0.31 -13.23
C GLY A 203 -14.06 0.68 -14.67
N ASP A 204 -13.33 1.61 -15.28
CA ASP A 204 -13.38 1.95 -16.70
C ASP A 204 -12.47 1.07 -17.58
N GLY A 205 -11.77 0.11 -16.97
CA GLY A 205 -10.83 -0.79 -17.64
C GLY A 205 -9.48 -0.14 -18.00
N ASN A 206 -9.26 1.12 -17.66
CA ASN A 206 -7.99 1.79 -17.85
C ASN A 206 -7.03 1.52 -16.70
N LEU A 207 -5.73 1.60 -16.98
CA LEU A 207 -4.69 1.39 -16.00
C LEU A 207 -4.26 2.74 -15.40
N TYR A 208 -4.16 2.78 -14.09
CA TYR A 208 -3.72 3.95 -13.32
C TYR A 208 -2.41 3.63 -12.62
N VAL A 209 -1.46 4.57 -12.71
CA VAL A 209 -0.13 4.42 -12.09
C VAL A 209 0.32 5.74 -11.48
N ASN A 210 1.07 5.64 -10.40
CA ASN A 210 1.77 6.79 -9.82
C ASN A 210 3.28 6.67 -10.04
N THR A 211 4.01 7.74 -9.73
CA THR A 211 5.47 7.75 -9.74
C THR A 211 5.99 8.27 -8.41
N PHE A 212 6.83 7.49 -7.75
CA PHE A 212 7.31 7.75 -6.40
C PHE A 212 8.02 9.09 -6.27
N ALA A 213 9.13 9.30 -7.00
CA ALA A 213 10.00 10.46 -6.79
C ALA A 213 9.38 11.79 -7.21
N LYS A 214 8.57 11.83 -8.28
CA LYS A 214 7.92 13.07 -8.79
C LYS A 214 6.53 13.32 -8.22
N GLY A 215 5.85 12.29 -7.74
CA GLY A 215 4.45 12.41 -7.32
C GLY A 215 3.49 12.63 -8.48
N ASP A 216 3.81 12.10 -9.67
CA ASP A 216 2.91 12.17 -10.82
C ASP A 216 1.88 11.04 -10.75
N PHE A 217 0.70 11.28 -11.34
CA PHE A 217 -0.36 10.30 -11.46
C PHE A 217 -0.83 10.24 -12.91
N PHE A 218 -0.94 9.03 -13.47
CA PHE A 218 -1.24 8.82 -14.89
C PHE A 218 -2.40 7.84 -15.06
N ARG A 219 -3.16 8.07 -16.14
CA ARG A 219 -4.06 7.09 -16.74
C ARG A 219 -3.45 6.60 -18.05
N VAL A 220 -3.40 5.30 -18.22
CA VAL A 220 -3.08 4.62 -19.49
C VAL A 220 -4.36 4.02 -20.01
N ASP A 221 -4.84 4.51 -21.15
CA ASP A 221 -6.02 3.92 -21.81
C ASP A 221 -5.69 2.49 -22.24
N VAL A 222 -6.59 1.55 -22.00
CA VAL A 222 -6.42 0.14 -22.38
C VAL A 222 -7.55 -0.28 -23.31
N LYS A 223 -7.19 -0.81 -24.48
CA LYS A 223 -8.15 -1.31 -25.43
C LYS A 223 -7.72 -2.66 -25.99
N GLY A 224 -8.54 -3.68 -25.75
CA GLY A 224 -8.21 -5.05 -26.20
C GLY A 224 -6.89 -5.57 -25.62
N GLY A 225 -6.57 -5.21 -24.38
CA GLY A 225 -5.32 -5.61 -23.71
C GLY A 225 -4.05 -4.88 -24.19
N LEU A 226 -4.19 -3.87 -25.07
CA LEU A 226 -3.08 -3.07 -25.59
C LEU A 226 -3.08 -1.68 -24.95
N PRO A 227 -1.89 -1.08 -24.70
CA PRO A 227 -1.77 0.26 -24.17
C PRO A 227 -2.13 1.29 -25.24
N GLY A 228 -2.87 2.32 -24.84
CA GLY A 228 -3.27 3.45 -25.67
C GLY A 228 -2.65 4.76 -25.22
N LYS A 229 -3.47 5.81 -25.19
CA LYS A 229 -3.05 7.14 -24.75
C LYS A 229 -2.62 7.13 -23.29
N ILE A 230 -1.52 7.82 -23.00
CA ILE A 230 -1.08 8.11 -21.63
C ILE A 230 -1.49 9.56 -21.33
N THR A 231 -2.21 9.74 -20.24
CA THR A 231 -2.65 11.06 -19.77
C THR A 231 -2.10 11.30 -18.38
N LYS A 232 -1.30 12.35 -18.21
CA LYS A 232 -0.92 12.82 -16.88
C LYS A 232 -2.13 13.53 -16.27
N LEU A 233 -2.59 13.04 -15.14
CA LEU A 233 -3.73 13.55 -14.42
C LEU A 233 -3.31 14.68 -13.47
N LYS A 234 -4.28 15.44 -12.96
CA LYS A 234 -4.06 16.62 -12.12
C LYS A 234 -4.61 16.38 -10.71
N PRO A 235 -3.77 15.94 -9.77
CA PRO A 235 -4.18 15.82 -8.38
C PRO A 235 -4.56 17.17 -7.76
N SER A 236 -5.57 17.19 -6.90
CA SER A 236 -6.05 18.39 -6.18
C SER A 236 -5.01 18.99 -5.24
N ARG A 237 -3.97 18.25 -4.92
CA ARG A 237 -2.75 18.67 -4.21
C ARG A 237 -1.53 17.87 -4.71
N PRO A 238 -0.31 18.39 -4.50
CA PRO A 238 0.89 17.60 -4.76
C PRO A 238 0.90 16.28 -3.96
N LEU A 239 1.29 15.19 -4.61
CA LEU A 239 1.50 13.90 -3.96
C LEU A 239 2.91 13.86 -3.35
N LYS A 240 3.04 13.24 -2.18
CA LYS A 240 4.30 13.17 -1.43
C LYS A 240 4.80 11.73 -1.36
N LEU A 241 5.63 11.33 -2.33
CA LEU A 241 6.14 9.96 -2.43
C LEU A 241 4.98 8.94 -2.51
N PRO A 242 4.07 9.08 -3.50
CA PRO A 242 2.97 8.13 -3.66
C PRO A 242 3.54 6.74 -3.98
N ASP A 243 3.04 5.76 -3.27
CA ASP A 243 3.51 4.38 -3.25
C ASP A 243 2.33 3.44 -3.60
N GLY A 244 2.10 2.36 -2.90
CA GLY A 244 1.07 1.37 -3.24
C GLY A 244 -0.32 1.95 -3.51
N LEU A 245 -0.93 1.51 -4.61
CA LEU A 245 -2.24 1.94 -5.13
C LEU A 245 -3.17 0.75 -5.26
N ARG A 246 -4.39 0.83 -4.69
CA ARG A 246 -5.39 -0.25 -4.79
C ARG A 246 -6.76 0.29 -5.17
N SER A 247 -7.42 -0.37 -6.12
CA SER A 247 -8.79 -0.03 -6.53
C SER A 247 -9.80 -0.35 -5.42
N THR A 248 -10.77 0.54 -5.23
CA THR A 248 -11.93 0.33 -4.33
C THR A 248 -13.25 0.31 -5.08
N GLY A 249 -13.17 0.19 -6.41
CA GLY A 249 -14.31 0.12 -7.31
C GLY A 249 -14.59 1.43 -8.05
N GLY A 250 -15.11 1.30 -9.26
CA GLY A 250 -15.27 2.45 -10.16
C GLY A 250 -13.91 3.11 -10.44
N GLN A 251 -13.88 4.43 -10.38
CA GLN A 251 -12.65 5.24 -10.54
C GLN A 251 -12.15 5.74 -9.19
N LYS A 252 -12.30 4.92 -8.15
CA LYS A 252 -11.86 5.21 -6.79
C LYS A 252 -10.75 4.24 -6.36
N PHE A 253 -9.78 4.80 -5.66
CA PHE A 253 -8.63 4.05 -5.18
C PHE A 253 -8.31 4.48 -3.75
N VAL A 254 -7.50 3.66 -3.08
CA VAL A 254 -6.75 4.04 -1.89
C VAL A 254 -5.26 4.00 -2.23
N MET A 255 -4.50 4.91 -1.66
CA MET A 255 -3.08 5.10 -1.94
C MET A 255 -2.33 5.37 -0.65
N ALA A 256 -1.16 4.76 -0.49
CA ALA A 256 -0.19 5.14 0.53
C ALA A 256 0.71 6.25 -0.02
N GLU A 257 1.02 7.24 0.81
CA GLU A 257 2.05 8.24 0.51
C GLU A 257 3.16 8.15 1.56
N GLY A 258 4.38 7.85 1.14
CA GLY A 258 5.57 7.78 2.00
C GLY A 258 5.83 9.07 2.80
N GLY A 259 5.19 10.18 2.41
CA GLY A 259 5.11 11.42 3.15
C GLY A 259 4.30 11.37 4.45
N GLY A 260 3.66 10.23 4.77
CA GLY A 260 3.01 9.97 6.06
C GLY A 260 1.49 9.89 6.02
N SER A 261 0.86 9.62 4.88
CA SER A 261 -0.60 9.53 4.78
C SER A 261 -1.10 8.30 4.02
N VAL A 262 -2.36 7.96 4.27
CA VAL A 262 -3.18 7.12 3.41
C VAL A 262 -4.36 7.93 2.93
N ASP A 263 -4.60 7.86 1.63
CA ASP A 263 -5.52 8.75 0.95
C ASP A 263 -6.55 7.98 0.13
N ARG A 264 -7.75 8.56 0.03
CA ARG A 264 -8.74 8.22 -0.99
C ARG A 264 -8.44 9.03 -2.24
N VAL A 265 -8.40 8.35 -3.37
CA VAL A 265 -8.16 8.92 -4.69
C VAL A 265 -9.43 8.75 -5.51
N THR A 266 -10.00 9.82 -6.03
CA THR A 266 -11.18 9.78 -6.92
C THR A 266 -10.84 10.46 -8.23
N VAL A 267 -10.92 9.72 -9.34
CA VAL A 267 -10.63 10.26 -10.68
C VAL A 267 -11.91 10.70 -11.36
N ASN A 268 -11.93 11.95 -11.81
CA ASN A 268 -13.03 12.58 -12.53
C ASN A 268 -12.49 13.21 -13.83
N GLY A 269 -12.55 12.46 -14.94
CA GLY A 269 -11.90 12.88 -16.19
C GLY A 269 -10.39 12.91 -16.03
N ASP A 270 -9.78 14.09 -16.19
CA ASP A 270 -8.33 14.28 -16.01
C ASP A 270 -7.96 14.92 -14.65
N GLU A 271 -8.96 15.25 -13.83
CA GLU A 271 -8.77 15.74 -12.46
C GLU A 271 -8.83 14.58 -11.45
N VAL A 272 -8.02 14.70 -10.38
CA VAL A 272 -7.95 13.68 -9.31
C VAL A 272 -8.17 14.37 -7.97
N GLU A 273 -9.24 14.00 -7.30
CA GLU A 273 -9.51 14.43 -5.92
C GLU A 273 -8.74 13.52 -4.96
N ILE A 274 -7.94 14.13 -4.09
CA ILE A 274 -7.19 13.46 -3.03
C ILE A 274 -7.76 13.87 -1.69
N THR A 275 -8.30 12.90 -0.95
CA THR A 275 -8.83 13.09 0.40
C THR A 275 -8.06 12.24 1.39
N THR A 276 -7.34 12.86 2.32
CA THR A 276 -6.58 12.12 3.34
C THR A 276 -7.54 11.44 4.31
N ILE A 277 -7.38 10.12 4.43
CA ILE A 277 -8.12 9.27 5.38
C ILE A 277 -7.40 9.28 6.72
N LYS A 278 -6.06 9.14 6.71
CA LYS A 278 -5.23 9.13 7.91
C LYS A 278 -3.87 9.73 7.59
N ASP A 279 -3.39 10.58 8.46
CA ASP A 279 -2.04 11.18 8.45
C ASP A 279 -1.20 10.73 9.65
N ASN A 280 0.03 11.21 9.72
CA ASN A 280 1.01 10.92 10.77
C ASN A 280 1.29 9.41 10.90
N ILE A 281 1.31 8.68 9.78
CA ILE A 281 1.75 7.28 9.69
C ILE A 281 3.26 7.25 9.44
N ALA A 282 3.96 6.33 10.07
CA ALA A 282 5.43 6.23 9.96
C ALA A 282 5.85 5.65 8.61
N GLY A 283 6.02 6.51 7.60
CA GLY A 283 6.47 6.16 6.25
C GLY A 283 5.65 5.03 5.62
N PRO A 284 4.33 5.23 5.39
CA PRO A 284 3.49 4.20 4.80
C PRO A 284 3.92 3.91 3.36
N THR A 285 3.93 2.63 2.99
CA THR A 285 4.39 2.15 1.68
C THR A 285 3.28 1.45 0.90
N SER A 286 2.37 0.77 1.56
CA SER A 286 1.29 0.08 0.87
C SER A 286 0.01 0.06 1.70
N VAL A 287 -1.11 -0.12 1.01
CA VAL A 287 -2.44 -0.17 1.61
C VAL A 287 -3.30 -1.23 0.91
N VAL A 288 -4.10 -1.97 1.67
CA VAL A 288 -5.09 -2.91 1.12
C VAL A 288 -6.42 -2.78 1.85
N PRO A 289 -7.57 -2.68 1.14
CA PRO A 289 -8.88 -2.69 1.76
C PRO A 289 -9.32 -4.11 2.12
N VAL A 290 -9.83 -4.29 3.35
CA VAL A 290 -10.48 -5.52 3.82
C VAL A 290 -11.78 -5.12 4.53
N GLY A 291 -12.91 -5.32 3.88
CA GLY A 291 -14.20 -4.84 4.37
C GLY A 291 -14.24 -3.31 4.53
N GLN A 292 -14.43 -2.82 5.73
CA GLN A 292 -14.44 -1.39 6.06
C GLN A 292 -13.13 -0.90 6.68
N THR A 293 -12.07 -1.70 6.57
CA THR A 293 -10.76 -1.40 7.14
C THR A 293 -9.71 -1.33 6.05
N LEU A 294 -8.83 -0.35 6.11
CA LEU A 294 -7.59 -0.31 5.36
C LEU A 294 -6.47 -0.87 6.21
N TRP A 295 -5.75 -1.86 5.70
CA TRP A 295 -4.51 -2.31 6.31
C TRP A 295 -3.34 -1.62 5.63
N VAL A 296 -2.44 -1.05 6.41
CA VAL A 296 -1.36 -0.18 5.93
C VAL A 296 -0.02 -0.65 6.46
N SER A 297 0.98 -0.76 5.60
CA SER A 297 2.36 -1.06 5.98
C SER A 297 3.05 0.20 6.50
N GLU A 298 3.53 0.21 7.76
CA GLU A 298 4.44 1.24 8.26
C GLU A 298 5.88 0.91 7.87
N GLY A 299 6.23 1.18 6.60
CA GLY A 299 7.45 0.71 5.97
C GLY A 299 8.74 1.32 6.52
N GLN A 300 8.72 2.61 6.82
CA GLN A 300 9.88 3.35 7.36
C GLN A 300 11.17 3.17 6.55
N LEU A 301 11.06 2.98 5.23
CA LEU A 301 12.17 2.63 4.34
C LEU A 301 13.38 3.59 4.35
N PRO A 302 13.24 4.90 4.61
CA PRO A 302 14.41 5.78 4.79
C PRO A 302 15.35 5.33 5.92
N HIS A 303 14.83 4.67 6.96
CA HIS A 303 15.67 4.12 8.05
C HIS A 303 16.45 2.86 7.61
N LEU A 304 16.03 2.18 6.54
CA LEU A 304 16.73 1.06 5.95
C LEU A 304 17.78 1.53 4.92
N PHE A 305 17.37 2.34 3.94
CA PHE A 305 18.21 2.71 2.81
C PHE A 305 19.06 3.97 3.04
N GLU A 306 18.64 4.85 3.94
CA GLU A 306 19.31 6.10 4.31
C GLU A 306 19.56 6.18 5.82
N ALA A 307 19.92 5.07 6.47
CA ALA A 307 20.01 4.95 7.92
C ALA A 307 20.92 6.01 8.58
N LYS A 308 22.01 6.41 7.92
CA LYS A 308 22.91 7.47 8.42
C LYS A 308 22.23 8.84 8.52
N LYS A 309 21.23 9.10 7.68
CA LYS A 309 20.48 10.36 7.61
C LYS A 309 19.21 10.32 8.46
N SER A 310 18.53 9.19 8.44
CA SER A 310 17.21 9.02 9.06
C SER A 310 17.26 8.51 10.51
N GLY A 311 18.41 7.93 10.93
CA GLY A 311 18.55 7.34 12.27
C GLY A 311 17.83 5.99 12.42
N PRO A 312 17.61 5.52 13.65
CA PRO A 312 16.93 4.25 13.91
C PRO A 312 15.43 4.33 13.60
N PRO A 313 14.80 3.20 13.21
CA PRO A 313 13.35 3.14 13.00
C PRO A 313 12.57 3.21 14.31
N HIS A 314 11.29 3.50 14.20
CA HIS A 314 10.34 3.38 15.31
C HIS A 314 9.90 1.93 15.46
N LEU A 315 10.11 1.37 16.66
CA LEU A 315 9.75 -0.02 16.97
C LEU A 315 8.52 -0.10 17.88
N PRO A 316 7.76 -1.21 17.80
CA PRO A 316 7.91 -2.33 16.86
C PRO A 316 7.43 -1.98 15.45
N PHE A 317 7.96 -2.67 14.43
CA PHE A 317 7.36 -2.64 13.08
C PHE A 317 5.97 -3.26 13.11
N ARG A 318 5.06 -2.71 12.30
CA ARG A 318 3.67 -3.17 12.27
C ARG A 318 2.99 -2.89 10.93
N VAL A 319 1.91 -3.60 10.70
CA VAL A 319 0.84 -3.18 9.80
C VAL A 319 -0.31 -2.66 10.64
N ILE A 320 -0.87 -1.52 10.29
CA ILE A 320 -1.91 -0.85 11.09
C ILE A 320 -3.26 -0.94 10.39
N ASP A 321 -4.32 -0.98 11.18
CA ASP A 321 -5.69 -0.91 10.71
C ASP A 321 -6.20 0.54 10.80
N VAL A 322 -6.77 1.00 9.67
CA VAL A 322 -7.34 2.35 9.52
C VAL A 322 -8.78 2.21 9.05
N PRO A 323 -9.78 2.72 9.77
CA PRO A 323 -11.16 2.70 9.30
C PRO A 323 -11.33 3.48 7.99
N MET A 324 -12.07 2.91 7.02
CA MET A 324 -12.37 3.58 5.74
C MET A 324 -13.38 4.74 5.86
N ASN A 325 -14.17 4.74 6.93
CA ASN A 325 -15.24 5.71 7.15
C ASN A 325 -14.70 6.95 7.87
N HIS A 326 -14.29 7.92 7.09
CA HIS A 326 -14.17 9.32 7.50
C HIS A 326 -14.54 10.24 6.35
#